data_7f744dc3d001a6e3aa9b762b5c8f0b1c
#
_entry.id   7f744dc3d001a6e3aa9b762b5c8f0b1c
#
_cell.length_a   1.000
_cell.length_b   1.000
_cell.length_c   1.000
_cell.angle_alpha   90.00
_cell.angle_beta   90.00
_cell.angle_gamma   90.00
#
_symmetry.space_group_name_H-M   'P 1'
#
loop_
_entity.id
_entity.type
_entity.pdbx_description
1 polymer ?
#
loop_
_entity_poly.entity_id
_entity_poly.type
_entity_poly.pdbx_seq_one_letter_code
_entity_poly.pdbx_strand_id
1 'polypeptide(L)'
;MDENRFTFENPEFKNTYRHTTSHILAQAVKRLYPEVKLAIGPAIADGFYYDFDAPFAITPEILEKLEAEMRKICKEKLKLERFELPRDEAIKFMEEREEPYKVELINDLPEDATISFYKQGDFTDLCAGPHLDSTGRVKGNAIKLTSCTGAYWRGDSNRKMLQRVYGTCFQKKDELDAYLARIEEAKKRDHRKLGKELGLFAFRDEAPGFPFYLPKGMVLKNTLIEYWREVHKKWDYVEIQTPQIMRRTLWETSGHWDHYKDNMYTTVIDEEDFAIKPMNCPGSILVYDLEPHSYKELPLRYGELGAVHRHELSGALHGMFRVRAFTQDDAHILLAKDQIKDEVIRIASLFDEVYSLFGLPYKIELSTMPDDHIGTREDWEKAENALADAITSIGKEYHVNPGDGAFYGPKLDFHIQDSLGRTWQCGTIQLDYQLPGRFNLEYIGADGEKHTPVMIHRVVFGSIERFIGVITEHFAGAFPTWLAPVQVRVMTVSDKYNDYAQEVCDKLKALGVRAETDLRNERTGYKIREAQMQKIPYMIVVGEKEKEAGTVAVRTRAGVDMGALAFDDFAAKLTEEIKTRA
;
A
#
# COMPACT_ATOMS: atom_id res chain seq x y z
N MET A 1 -19.03 -33.48 9.99
CA MET A 1 -18.08 -33.35 8.86
C MET A 1 -17.87 -31.88 8.68
N ASP A 2 -16.63 -31.44 8.68
CA ASP A 2 -16.27 -30.04 8.57
C ASP A 2 -16.68 -29.53 7.16
N GLU A 3 -17.80 -28.81 7.08
CA GLU A 3 -18.35 -28.31 5.80
C GLU A 3 -17.37 -27.40 5.05
N ASN A 4 -16.40 -26.79 5.76
CA ASN A 4 -15.41 -25.89 5.22
C ASN A 4 -14.18 -26.59 4.60
N ARG A 5 -14.04 -27.89 4.70
CA ARG A 5 -12.86 -28.63 4.22
C ARG A 5 -12.61 -28.47 2.71
N PHE A 6 -13.66 -28.25 1.93
CA PHE A 6 -13.62 -28.10 0.47
C PHE A 6 -14.05 -26.73 -0.03
N THR A 7 -13.83 -25.69 0.77
CA THR A 7 -14.11 -24.31 0.42
C THR A 7 -12.84 -23.47 0.40
N PHE A 8 -12.87 -22.30 -0.22
CA PHE A 8 -11.75 -21.35 -0.23
C PHE A 8 -11.50 -20.67 1.12
N GLU A 9 -12.31 -20.92 2.11
CA GLU A 9 -12.04 -20.56 3.51
C GLU A 9 -10.92 -21.42 4.10
N ASN A 10 -10.74 -22.65 3.58
CA ASN A 10 -9.59 -23.48 3.91
C ASN A 10 -8.39 -23.12 3.01
N PRO A 11 -7.30 -22.53 3.56
CA PRO A 11 -6.14 -22.12 2.79
C PRO A 11 -5.45 -23.26 2.04
N GLU A 12 -5.37 -24.46 2.63
CA GLU A 12 -4.73 -25.62 1.99
C GLU A 12 -5.52 -26.09 0.78
N PHE A 13 -6.84 -26.19 0.92
CA PHE A 13 -7.72 -26.54 -0.21
C PHE A 13 -7.65 -25.48 -1.31
N LYS A 14 -7.68 -24.19 -0.96
CA LYS A 14 -7.57 -23.08 -1.89
C LYS A 14 -6.26 -23.14 -2.67
N ASN A 15 -5.15 -23.40 -1.99
CA ASN A 15 -3.83 -23.54 -2.60
C ASN A 15 -3.79 -24.75 -3.54
N THR A 16 -4.28 -25.92 -3.11
CA THR A 16 -4.38 -27.14 -3.91
C THR A 16 -5.24 -26.96 -5.16
N TYR A 17 -6.35 -26.24 -5.04
CA TYR A 17 -7.24 -25.93 -6.16
C TYR A 17 -6.54 -25.06 -7.21
N ARG A 18 -5.86 -24.01 -6.78
CA ARG A 18 -5.08 -23.10 -7.64
C ARG A 18 -3.91 -23.81 -8.30
N HIS A 19 -3.18 -24.62 -7.55
CA HIS A 19 -2.08 -25.43 -8.06
C HIS A 19 -2.55 -26.43 -9.12
N THR A 20 -3.68 -27.12 -8.89
CA THR A 20 -4.28 -27.99 -9.91
C THR A 20 -4.69 -27.20 -11.16
N THR A 21 -5.17 -25.96 -10.99
CA THR A 21 -5.55 -25.11 -12.12
C THR A 21 -4.32 -24.67 -12.94
N SER A 22 -3.16 -24.47 -12.31
CA SER A 22 -1.90 -24.19 -13.04
C SER A 22 -1.46 -25.37 -13.90
N HIS A 23 -1.64 -26.61 -13.43
CA HIS A 23 -1.38 -27.82 -14.22
C HIS A 23 -2.37 -28.00 -15.39
N ILE A 24 -3.64 -27.60 -15.20
CA ILE A 24 -4.61 -27.55 -16.31
C ILE A 24 -4.17 -26.53 -17.39
N LEU A 25 -3.58 -25.40 -16.99
CA LEU A 25 -2.97 -24.45 -17.92
C LEU A 25 -1.79 -25.07 -18.66
N ALA A 26 -0.87 -25.74 -17.95
CA ALA A 26 0.29 -26.41 -18.57
C ALA A 26 -0.15 -27.47 -19.59
N GLN A 27 -1.16 -28.30 -19.27
CA GLN A 27 -1.74 -29.25 -20.21
C GLN A 27 -2.37 -28.56 -21.41
N ALA A 28 -3.10 -27.46 -21.21
CA ALA A 28 -3.69 -26.69 -22.32
C ALA A 28 -2.62 -26.13 -23.26
N VAL A 29 -1.50 -25.63 -22.71
CA VAL A 29 -0.35 -25.16 -23.51
C VAL A 29 0.24 -26.32 -24.30
N LYS A 30 0.54 -27.45 -23.69
CA LYS A 30 1.13 -28.62 -24.38
C LYS A 30 0.20 -29.20 -25.45
N ARG A 31 -1.12 -29.16 -25.27
CA ARG A 31 -2.10 -29.60 -26.28
C ARG A 31 -2.14 -28.70 -27.51
N LEU A 32 -2.08 -27.37 -27.31
CA LEU A 32 -2.18 -26.42 -28.41
C LEU A 32 -0.82 -26.07 -29.03
N TYR A 33 0.25 -26.14 -28.23
CA TYR A 33 1.61 -25.72 -28.58
C TYR A 33 2.64 -26.71 -28.01
N PRO A 34 2.77 -27.92 -28.60
CA PRO A 34 3.64 -28.99 -28.10
C PRO A 34 5.12 -28.59 -27.98
N GLU A 35 5.58 -27.63 -28.79
CA GLU A 35 6.95 -27.13 -28.82
C GLU A 35 7.33 -26.27 -27.61
N VAL A 36 6.36 -25.73 -26.88
CA VAL A 36 6.58 -24.88 -25.70
C VAL A 36 7.13 -25.74 -24.56
N LYS A 37 8.22 -25.27 -23.90
CA LYS A 37 8.84 -25.97 -22.76
C LYS A 37 8.26 -25.44 -21.45
N LEU A 38 8.09 -26.34 -20.50
CA LEU A 38 7.48 -26.07 -19.21
C LEU A 38 8.56 -25.79 -18.14
N ALA A 39 8.36 -24.73 -17.35
CA ALA A 39 9.23 -24.44 -16.21
C ALA A 39 8.52 -24.71 -14.87
N ILE A 40 7.95 -23.72 -14.21
CA ILE A 40 7.28 -23.87 -12.91
C ILE A 40 5.91 -23.21 -12.90
N GLY A 41 4.99 -23.75 -12.09
CA GLY A 41 3.61 -23.28 -12.02
C GLY A 41 2.99 -23.33 -10.62
N PRO A 42 3.43 -22.50 -9.65
CA PRO A 42 2.87 -22.51 -8.30
C PRO A 42 1.53 -21.80 -8.21
N ALA A 43 0.80 -22.10 -7.14
CA ALA A 43 -0.28 -21.24 -6.66
C ALA A 43 0.29 -20.00 -5.98
N ILE A 44 -0.44 -18.89 -6.06
CA ILE A 44 -0.13 -17.63 -5.39
C ILE A 44 -1.38 -17.10 -4.67
N ALA A 45 -1.21 -16.02 -3.86
CA ALA A 45 -2.26 -15.47 -3.01
C ALA A 45 -3.58 -15.18 -3.76
N ASP A 46 -3.52 -14.64 -5.00
CA ASP A 46 -4.71 -14.28 -5.78
C ASP A 46 -4.96 -15.15 -7.02
N GLY A 47 -4.26 -16.29 -7.13
CA GLY A 47 -4.42 -17.14 -8.30
C GLY A 47 -3.30 -18.15 -8.46
N PHE A 48 -2.75 -18.22 -9.64
CA PHE A 48 -1.64 -19.07 -10.02
C PHE A 48 -0.87 -18.42 -11.17
N TYR A 49 0.34 -18.90 -11.43
CA TYR A 49 1.02 -18.64 -12.69
C TYR A 49 1.67 -19.92 -13.22
N TYR A 50 2.13 -19.85 -14.45
CA TYR A 50 3.02 -20.86 -15.02
C TYR A 50 4.02 -20.19 -15.96
N ASP A 51 5.29 -20.60 -15.87
CA ASP A 51 6.40 -20.09 -16.68
C ASP A 51 6.63 -21.01 -17.88
N PHE A 52 6.66 -20.41 -19.07
CA PHE A 52 6.80 -21.09 -20.34
C PHE A 52 7.98 -20.55 -21.13
N ASP A 53 8.75 -21.43 -21.75
CA ASP A 53 9.67 -21.08 -22.82
C ASP A 53 8.98 -21.33 -24.17
N ALA A 54 8.39 -20.28 -24.71
CA ALA A 54 7.69 -20.31 -25.97
C ALA A 54 8.49 -19.59 -27.07
N PRO A 55 8.58 -20.15 -28.30
CA PRO A 55 9.28 -19.52 -29.43
C PRO A 55 8.53 -18.34 -30.05
N PHE A 56 7.35 -18.00 -29.52
CA PHE A 56 6.50 -16.90 -29.93
C PHE A 56 5.98 -16.13 -28.71
N ALA A 57 5.49 -14.89 -28.93
CA ALA A 57 4.87 -14.12 -27.85
C ALA A 57 3.47 -14.64 -27.53
N ILE A 58 3.18 -14.87 -26.23
CA ILE A 58 1.84 -15.24 -25.77
C ILE A 58 0.99 -13.97 -25.69
N THR A 59 0.13 -13.80 -26.70
CA THR A 59 -0.75 -12.63 -26.86
C THR A 59 -2.10 -12.83 -26.13
N PRO A 60 -2.93 -11.78 -25.96
CA PRO A 60 -4.27 -11.92 -25.41
C PRO A 60 -5.15 -12.95 -26.17
N GLU A 61 -5.03 -13.04 -27.49
CA GLU A 61 -5.76 -14.02 -28.32
C GLU A 61 -5.33 -15.46 -28.01
N ILE A 62 -4.05 -15.66 -27.70
CA ILE A 62 -3.53 -16.97 -27.26
C ILE A 62 -4.07 -17.29 -25.87
N LEU A 63 -4.12 -16.32 -24.96
CA LEU A 63 -4.70 -16.53 -23.62
C LEU A 63 -6.17 -16.96 -23.72
N GLU A 64 -6.96 -16.37 -24.60
CA GLU A 64 -8.36 -16.78 -24.83
C GLU A 64 -8.47 -18.23 -25.35
N LYS A 65 -7.59 -18.63 -26.28
CA LYS A 65 -7.54 -20.02 -26.77
C LYS A 65 -7.16 -21.00 -25.67
N LEU A 66 -6.19 -20.64 -24.83
CA LEU A 66 -5.78 -21.43 -23.67
C LEU A 66 -6.92 -21.58 -22.67
N GLU A 67 -7.65 -20.51 -22.34
CA GLU A 67 -8.84 -20.58 -21.47
C GLU A 67 -9.90 -21.53 -22.04
N ALA A 68 -10.14 -21.49 -23.35
CA ALA A 68 -11.10 -22.36 -23.99
C ALA A 68 -10.69 -23.84 -23.87
N GLU A 69 -9.38 -24.14 -24.03
CA GLU A 69 -8.85 -25.50 -23.87
C GLU A 69 -8.88 -25.95 -22.41
N MET A 70 -8.51 -25.09 -21.46
CA MET A 70 -8.63 -25.37 -20.01
C MET A 70 -10.06 -25.75 -19.64
N ARG A 71 -11.07 -25.07 -20.19
CA ARG A 71 -12.49 -25.39 -19.97
C ARG A 71 -12.86 -26.79 -20.50
N LYS A 72 -12.26 -27.24 -21.62
CA LYS A 72 -12.45 -28.60 -22.13
C LYS A 72 -11.82 -29.63 -21.20
N ILE A 73 -10.57 -29.42 -20.78
CA ILE A 73 -9.86 -30.29 -19.86
C ILE A 73 -10.64 -30.47 -18.53
N CYS A 74 -11.21 -29.39 -17.99
CA CYS A 74 -12.08 -29.48 -16.82
C CYS A 74 -13.32 -30.36 -17.06
N LYS A 75 -13.93 -30.29 -18.26
CA LYS A 75 -15.09 -31.09 -18.63
C LYS A 75 -14.76 -32.58 -18.83
N GLU A 76 -13.55 -32.88 -19.24
CA GLU A 76 -13.06 -34.26 -19.42
C GLU A 76 -12.96 -35.02 -18.09
N LYS A 77 -12.87 -34.31 -16.95
CA LYS A 77 -12.80 -34.90 -15.59
C LYS A 77 -11.64 -35.90 -15.45
N LEU A 78 -10.49 -35.55 -16.00
CA LEU A 78 -9.30 -36.38 -15.96
C LEU A 78 -8.86 -36.61 -14.51
N LYS A 79 -8.50 -37.85 -14.19
CA LYS A 79 -7.95 -38.22 -12.86
C LYS A 79 -6.51 -37.69 -12.76
N LEU A 80 -6.13 -37.20 -11.60
CA LEU A 80 -4.75 -36.85 -11.28
C LEU A 80 -4.14 -37.97 -10.45
N GLU A 81 -3.10 -38.59 -10.98
CA GLU A 81 -2.42 -39.73 -10.37
C GLU A 81 -0.97 -39.38 -10.06
N ARG A 82 -0.62 -39.45 -8.77
CA ARG A 82 0.75 -39.25 -8.31
C ARG A 82 1.54 -40.53 -8.45
N PHE A 83 2.76 -40.44 -8.97
CA PHE A 83 3.73 -41.53 -9.00
C PHE A 83 5.15 -40.99 -8.76
N GLU A 84 6.07 -41.86 -8.46
CA GLU A 84 7.45 -41.51 -8.15
C GLU A 84 8.39 -42.30 -9.06
N LEU A 85 9.51 -41.68 -9.40
CA LEU A 85 10.59 -42.34 -10.16
C LEU A 85 11.93 -42.11 -9.45
N PRO A 86 12.85 -43.12 -9.54
CA PRO A 86 14.26 -42.89 -9.22
C PRO A 86 14.84 -41.74 -10.06
N ARG A 87 15.83 -41.02 -9.52
CA ARG A 87 16.41 -39.83 -10.15
C ARG A 87 16.80 -40.06 -11.62
N ASP A 88 17.57 -41.12 -11.89
CA ASP A 88 18.04 -41.38 -13.27
C ASP A 88 16.89 -41.65 -14.24
N GLU A 89 15.86 -42.36 -13.76
CA GLU A 89 14.65 -42.60 -14.55
C GLU A 89 13.83 -41.32 -14.73
N ALA A 90 13.76 -40.47 -13.71
CA ALA A 90 13.07 -39.21 -13.74
C ALA A 90 13.72 -38.23 -14.74
N ILE A 91 15.05 -38.13 -14.75
CA ILE A 91 15.82 -37.35 -15.70
C ILE A 91 15.52 -37.83 -17.12
N LYS A 92 15.73 -39.14 -17.38
CA LYS A 92 15.45 -39.72 -18.71
C LYS A 92 14.02 -39.50 -19.17
N PHE A 93 13.05 -39.63 -18.26
CA PHE A 93 11.63 -39.41 -18.52
C PHE A 93 11.33 -37.95 -18.97
N MET A 94 12.03 -36.96 -18.42
CA MET A 94 11.90 -35.56 -18.81
C MET A 94 12.72 -35.23 -20.06
N GLU A 95 13.88 -35.84 -20.28
CA GLU A 95 14.66 -35.71 -21.51
C GLU A 95 13.89 -36.23 -22.73
N GLU A 96 13.26 -37.41 -22.61
CA GLU A 96 12.42 -37.98 -23.68
C GLU A 96 11.21 -37.08 -24.03
N ARG A 97 10.78 -36.21 -23.12
CA ARG A 97 9.73 -35.20 -23.31
C ARG A 97 10.26 -33.83 -23.72
N GLU A 98 11.57 -33.72 -23.86
CA GLU A 98 12.26 -32.46 -24.20
C GLU A 98 11.92 -31.32 -23.23
N GLU A 99 11.86 -31.58 -21.91
CA GLU A 99 11.58 -30.60 -20.86
C GLU A 99 12.85 -30.23 -20.07
N PRO A 100 13.74 -29.37 -20.62
CA PRO A 100 15.06 -29.12 -20.06
C PRO A 100 15.00 -28.44 -18.69
N TYR A 101 14.02 -27.58 -18.44
CA TYR A 101 13.85 -26.91 -17.15
C TYR A 101 13.46 -27.91 -16.05
N LYS A 102 12.71 -28.96 -16.39
CA LYS A 102 12.36 -30.04 -15.44
C LYS A 102 13.57 -30.91 -15.11
N VAL A 103 14.42 -31.19 -16.09
CA VAL A 103 15.71 -31.89 -15.87
C VAL A 103 16.60 -31.08 -14.93
N GLU A 104 16.74 -29.78 -15.16
CA GLU A 104 17.50 -28.89 -14.27
C GLU A 104 16.93 -28.88 -12.84
N LEU A 105 15.61 -28.80 -12.68
CA LEU A 105 14.96 -28.86 -11.36
C LEU A 105 15.24 -30.16 -10.63
N ILE A 106 15.21 -31.31 -11.33
CA ILE A 106 15.51 -32.62 -10.74
C ILE A 106 16.97 -32.67 -10.27
N ASN A 107 17.90 -32.15 -11.06
CA ASN A 107 19.33 -32.14 -10.72
C ASN A 107 19.64 -31.30 -9.47
N ASP A 108 18.86 -30.27 -9.21
CA ASP A 108 19.05 -29.38 -8.06
C ASP A 108 18.41 -29.89 -6.77
N LEU A 109 17.57 -30.92 -6.83
CA LEU A 109 17.00 -31.51 -5.62
C LEU A 109 18.09 -32.22 -4.80
N PRO A 110 18.01 -32.24 -3.46
CA PRO A 110 18.88 -33.04 -2.60
C PRO A 110 18.93 -34.52 -3.03
N GLU A 111 20.05 -35.17 -2.80
CA GLU A 111 20.24 -36.58 -3.24
C GLU A 111 19.16 -37.53 -2.71
N ASP A 112 18.68 -37.30 -1.50
CA ASP A 112 17.65 -38.07 -0.80
C ASP A 112 16.21 -37.62 -1.12
N ALA A 113 16.03 -36.61 -1.99
CA ALA A 113 14.70 -36.09 -2.31
C ALA A 113 13.86 -37.08 -3.10
N THR A 114 12.61 -37.26 -2.71
CA THR A 114 11.61 -38.02 -3.47
C THR A 114 11.20 -37.24 -4.71
N ILE A 115 11.40 -37.83 -5.89
CA ILE A 115 11.03 -37.20 -7.17
C ILE A 115 9.67 -37.73 -7.59
N SER A 116 8.66 -36.84 -7.55
CA SER A 116 7.28 -37.20 -7.86
C SER A 116 6.75 -36.46 -9.07
N PHE A 117 5.80 -37.12 -9.71
CA PHE A 117 5.09 -36.66 -10.89
C PHE A 117 3.59 -36.74 -10.68
N TYR A 118 2.86 -35.93 -11.41
CA TYR A 118 1.42 -36.07 -11.52
C TYR A 118 1.03 -36.28 -12.97
N LYS A 119 0.31 -37.37 -13.22
CA LYS A 119 -0.28 -37.71 -14.50
C LYS A 119 -1.73 -37.25 -14.54
N GLN A 120 -2.10 -36.54 -15.62
CA GLN A 120 -3.40 -35.95 -15.85
C GLN A 120 -3.85 -36.32 -17.28
N GLY A 121 -4.42 -37.51 -17.44
CA GLY A 121 -4.72 -38.07 -18.77
C GLY A 121 -3.45 -38.34 -19.58
N ASP A 122 -3.31 -37.63 -20.70
CA ASP A 122 -2.15 -37.67 -21.62
C ASP A 122 -0.98 -36.75 -21.18
N PHE A 123 -1.21 -35.88 -20.21
CA PHE A 123 -0.23 -34.93 -19.70
C PHE A 123 0.42 -35.44 -18.40
N THR A 124 1.71 -35.20 -18.26
CA THR A 124 2.46 -35.50 -17.03
C THR A 124 3.44 -34.38 -16.75
N ASP A 125 3.51 -33.97 -15.48
CA ASP A 125 4.43 -32.92 -15.05
C ASP A 125 5.17 -33.33 -13.75
N LEU A 126 6.42 -32.85 -13.60
CA LEU A 126 7.21 -32.93 -12.37
C LEU A 126 6.58 -32.04 -11.30
N CYS A 127 6.13 -32.62 -10.19
CA CYS A 127 5.47 -31.88 -9.14
C CYS A 127 5.44 -32.62 -7.81
N ALA A 128 5.68 -31.89 -6.71
CA ALA A 128 5.55 -32.41 -5.35
C ALA A 128 4.07 -32.51 -4.89
N GLY A 129 3.17 -31.75 -5.48
CA GLY A 129 1.78 -31.65 -5.06
C GLY A 129 1.56 -30.70 -3.87
N PRO A 130 0.43 -30.81 -3.17
CA PRO A 130 -0.72 -31.65 -3.49
C PRO A 130 -1.56 -31.15 -4.67
N HIS A 131 -2.39 -32.05 -5.22
CA HIS A 131 -3.39 -31.74 -6.24
C HIS A 131 -4.76 -32.30 -5.87
N LEU A 132 -5.81 -31.80 -6.55
CA LEU A 132 -7.14 -32.39 -6.50
C LEU A 132 -7.12 -33.78 -7.19
N ASP A 133 -8.12 -34.61 -6.89
CA ASP A 133 -8.25 -35.96 -7.45
C ASP A 133 -8.64 -35.98 -8.94
N SER A 134 -9.23 -34.87 -9.43
CA SER A 134 -9.70 -34.76 -10.83
C SER A 134 -9.76 -33.32 -11.31
N THR A 135 -9.47 -33.10 -12.61
CA THR A 135 -9.68 -31.80 -13.29
C THR A 135 -11.12 -31.35 -13.25
N GLY A 136 -12.08 -32.28 -13.10
CA GLY A 136 -13.51 -31.98 -12.97
C GLY A 136 -13.91 -31.29 -11.67
N ARG A 137 -13.03 -31.28 -10.66
CA ARG A 137 -13.24 -30.48 -9.44
C ARG A 137 -13.07 -28.99 -9.69
N VAL A 138 -12.28 -28.62 -10.69
CA VAL A 138 -12.07 -27.22 -11.06
C VAL A 138 -13.21 -26.75 -11.96
N LYS A 139 -13.81 -25.61 -11.62
CA LYS A 139 -14.91 -25.00 -12.39
C LYS A 139 -14.35 -24.21 -13.58
N GLY A 140 -14.33 -24.84 -14.76
CA GLY A 140 -13.75 -24.25 -15.97
C GLY A 140 -14.35 -22.90 -16.39
N ASN A 141 -15.61 -22.58 -16.02
CA ASN A 141 -16.23 -21.29 -16.25
C ASN A 141 -15.85 -20.22 -15.21
N ALA A 142 -15.14 -20.63 -14.15
CA ALA A 142 -14.64 -19.74 -13.11
C ALA A 142 -13.10 -19.59 -13.14
N ILE A 143 -12.50 -19.77 -14.33
CA ILE A 143 -11.07 -19.55 -14.60
C ILE A 143 -10.93 -18.31 -15.50
N LYS A 144 -9.92 -17.48 -15.23
CA LYS A 144 -9.49 -16.37 -16.09
C LYS A 144 -7.97 -16.30 -16.14
N LEU A 145 -7.40 -16.25 -17.35
CA LEU A 145 -6.01 -15.87 -17.55
C LEU A 145 -5.94 -14.35 -17.65
N THR A 146 -5.11 -13.73 -16.82
CA THR A 146 -5.15 -12.27 -16.60
C THR A 146 -4.09 -11.51 -17.39
N SER A 147 -2.89 -12.08 -17.52
CA SER A 147 -1.77 -11.43 -18.21
C SER A 147 -0.67 -12.42 -18.56
N CYS A 148 0.22 -11.99 -19.46
CA CYS A 148 1.51 -12.62 -19.70
C CYS A 148 2.61 -11.57 -19.57
N THR A 149 3.68 -11.89 -18.84
CA THR A 149 4.83 -11.00 -18.61
C THR A 149 6.13 -11.76 -18.79
N GLY A 150 7.25 -11.05 -19.05
CA GLY A 150 8.57 -11.64 -18.99
C GLY A 150 8.98 -11.95 -17.55
N ALA A 151 9.63 -13.09 -17.32
CA ALA A 151 10.23 -13.44 -16.04
C ALA A 151 11.55 -14.20 -16.29
N TYR A 152 12.64 -13.73 -15.71
CA TYR A 152 13.91 -14.44 -15.81
C TYR A 152 13.84 -15.77 -15.08
N TRP A 153 14.39 -16.81 -15.70
CA TRP A 153 14.47 -18.13 -15.06
C TRP A 153 15.20 -18.03 -13.72
N ARG A 154 14.52 -18.46 -12.64
CA ARG A 154 14.99 -18.36 -11.24
C ARG A 154 15.28 -16.93 -10.76
N GLY A 155 14.73 -15.93 -11.41
CA GLY A 155 14.97 -14.53 -11.04
C GLY A 155 16.36 -13.99 -11.41
N ASP A 156 17.17 -14.76 -12.10
CA ASP A 156 18.51 -14.38 -12.54
C ASP A 156 18.45 -13.68 -13.90
N SER A 157 18.77 -12.39 -13.94
CA SER A 157 18.78 -11.57 -15.16
C SER A 157 19.79 -12.02 -16.23
N ASN A 158 20.76 -12.87 -15.87
CA ASN A 158 21.72 -13.45 -16.81
C ASN A 158 21.16 -14.71 -17.50
N ARG A 159 20.03 -15.23 -17.05
CA ARG A 159 19.36 -16.41 -17.61
C ARG A 159 18.27 -16.03 -18.61
N LYS A 160 17.74 -17.04 -19.30
CA LYS A 160 16.71 -16.84 -20.31
C LYS A 160 15.46 -16.21 -19.70
N MET A 161 14.91 -15.23 -20.38
CA MET A 161 13.63 -14.65 -20.06
C MET A 161 12.52 -15.58 -20.56
N LEU A 162 11.73 -16.11 -19.64
CA LEU A 162 10.55 -16.91 -19.89
C LEU A 162 9.29 -16.05 -19.96
N GLN A 163 8.20 -16.61 -20.44
CA GLN A 163 6.90 -15.97 -20.46
C GLN A 163 6.06 -16.51 -19.31
N ARG A 164 5.75 -15.66 -18.35
CA ARG A 164 4.93 -15.98 -17.18
C ARG A 164 3.49 -15.64 -17.43
N VAL A 165 2.65 -16.67 -17.55
CA VAL A 165 1.20 -16.51 -17.69
C VAL A 165 0.55 -16.54 -16.31
N TYR A 166 -0.13 -15.47 -15.95
CA TYR A 166 -0.91 -15.37 -14.73
C TYR A 166 -2.37 -15.73 -14.96
N GLY A 167 -2.96 -16.39 -13.98
CA GLY A 167 -4.38 -16.71 -13.99
C GLY A 167 -4.98 -16.70 -12.60
N THR A 168 -6.29 -16.64 -12.54
CA THR A 168 -7.06 -16.79 -11.30
C THR A 168 -8.18 -17.79 -11.50
N CYS A 169 -8.64 -18.40 -10.42
CA CYS A 169 -9.76 -19.34 -10.43
C CYS A 169 -10.56 -19.27 -9.13
N PHE A 170 -11.84 -19.57 -9.24
CA PHE A 170 -12.80 -19.57 -8.13
C PHE A 170 -13.66 -20.83 -8.17
N GLN A 171 -14.38 -21.10 -7.07
CA GLN A 171 -15.31 -22.23 -7.01
C GLN A 171 -16.64 -21.92 -7.72
N LYS A 172 -16.99 -20.63 -7.87
CA LYS A 172 -18.20 -20.17 -8.55
C LYS A 172 -17.87 -19.07 -9.55
N LYS A 173 -18.68 -19.02 -10.61
CA LYS A 173 -18.53 -17.97 -11.63
C LYS A 173 -18.78 -16.57 -11.08
N ASP A 174 -19.77 -16.42 -10.21
CA ASP A 174 -20.13 -15.14 -9.62
C ASP A 174 -18.97 -14.56 -8.77
N GLU A 175 -18.19 -15.40 -8.11
CA GLU A 175 -16.98 -15.01 -7.37
C GLU A 175 -15.90 -14.49 -8.32
N LEU A 176 -15.70 -15.14 -9.48
CA LEU A 176 -14.78 -14.66 -10.52
C LEU A 176 -15.27 -13.33 -11.08
N ASP A 177 -16.54 -13.21 -11.41
CA ASP A 177 -17.12 -11.99 -12.00
C ASP A 177 -16.98 -10.80 -11.01
N ALA A 178 -17.22 -11.02 -9.72
CA ALA A 178 -17.01 -10.03 -8.66
C ALA A 178 -15.53 -9.64 -8.53
N TYR A 179 -14.62 -10.61 -8.59
CA TYR A 179 -13.19 -10.35 -8.57
C TYR A 179 -12.75 -9.51 -9.77
N LEU A 180 -13.18 -9.86 -10.98
CA LEU A 180 -12.84 -9.12 -12.20
C LEU A 180 -13.40 -7.69 -12.19
N ALA A 181 -14.64 -7.51 -11.71
CA ALA A 181 -15.24 -6.18 -11.54
C ALA A 181 -14.42 -5.32 -10.56
N ARG A 182 -13.95 -5.92 -9.46
CA ARG A 182 -13.08 -5.24 -8.48
C ARG A 182 -11.73 -4.84 -9.10
N ILE A 183 -11.10 -5.70 -9.90
CA ILE A 183 -9.85 -5.39 -10.60
C ILE A 183 -10.04 -4.24 -11.61
N GLU A 184 -11.13 -4.27 -12.37
CA GLU A 184 -11.44 -3.19 -13.32
C GLU A 184 -11.71 -1.86 -12.60
N GLU A 185 -12.40 -1.91 -11.46
CA GLU A 185 -12.62 -0.72 -10.64
C GLU A 185 -11.30 -0.21 -10.04
N ALA A 186 -10.41 -1.10 -9.59
CA ALA A 186 -9.08 -0.73 -9.11
C ALA A 186 -8.24 -0.02 -10.19
N LYS A 187 -8.27 -0.49 -11.44
CA LYS A 187 -7.59 0.17 -12.56
C LYS A 187 -8.14 1.58 -12.83
N LYS A 188 -9.44 1.78 -12.69
CA LYS A 188 -10.05 3.12 -12.86
C LYS A 188 -9.63 4.09 -11.76
N ARG A 189 -9.40 3.57 -10.54
CA ARG A 189 -9.01 4.34 -9.35
C ARG A 189 -7.51 4.48 -9.16
N ASP A 190 -6.69 3.86 -10.02
CA ASP A 190 -5.23 3.93 -9.92
C ASP A 190 -4.75 5.36 -9.72
N HIS A 191 -4.09 5.63 -8.58
CA HIS A 191 -3.64 6.97 -8.20
C HIS A 191 -2.68 7.60 -9.21
N ARG A 192 -1.92 6.80 -9.98
CA ARG A 192 -1.01 7.30 -11.02
C ARG A 192 -1.79 7.91 -12.17
N LYS A 193 -2.91 7.27 -12.54
CA LYS A 193 -3.83 7.78 -13.55
C LYS A 193 -4.58 9.00 -13.04
N LEU A 194 -5.25 8.87 -11.90
CA LEU A 194 -6.03 9.96 -11.29
C LEU A 194 -5.14 11.15 -10.92
N GLY A 195 -3.95 10.93 -10.39
CA GLY A 195 -3.00 11.98 -10.06
C GLY A 195 -2.62 12.82 -11.28
N LYS A 196 -2.40 12.18 -12.44
CA LYS A 196 -2.16 12.87 -13.71
C LYS A 196 -3.41 13.63 -14.21
N GLU A 197 -4.57 12.97 -14.24
CA GLU A 197 -5.83 13.56 -14.73
C GLU A 197 -6.29 14.75 -13.88
N LEU A 198 -6.08 14.69 -12.57
CA LEU A 198 -6.45 15.75 -11.61
C LEU A 198 -5.35 16.79 -11.41
N GLY A 199 -4.16 16.60 -11.99
CA GLY A 199 -3.02 17.52 -11.84
C GLY A 199 -2.46 17.56 -10.43
N LEU A 200 -2.32 16.40 -9.77
CA LEU A 200 -1.84 16.32 -8.38
C LEU A 200 -0.33 16.14 -8.31
N PHE A 201 0.22 15.19 -9.05
CA PHE A 201 1.65 14.85 -9.04
C PHE A 201 2.08 14.21 -10.35
N ALA A 202 3.39 14.16 -10.57
CA ALA A 202 4.03 13.54 -11.73
C ALA A 202 5.31 12.82 -11.31
N PHE A 203 5.74 11.87 -12.15
CA PHE A 203 7.04 11.20 -12.06
C PHE A 203 7.80 11.48 -13.35
N ARG A 204 9.11 11.67 -13.24
CA ARG A 204 10.00 12.02 -14.35
C ARG A 204 11.23 11.14 -14.34
N ASP A 205 11.78 10.88 -15.51
CA ASP A 205 12.99 10.05 -15.68
C ASP A 205 14.25 10.71 -15.09
N GLU A 206 14.22 12.04 -14.94
CA GLU A 206 15.31 12.80 -14.32
C GLU A 206 15.44 12.53 -12.81
N ALA A 207 14.37 12.03 -12.16
CA ALA A 207 14.35 11.69 -10.75
C ALA A 207 13.49 10.44 -10.49
N PRO A 208 13.97 9.24 -10.86
CA PRO A 208 13.19 8.02 -10.78
C PRO A 208 12.89 7.65 -9.32
N GLY A 209 11.60 7.52 -8.99
CA GLY A 209 11.12 7.24 -7.64
C GLY A 209 10.95 8.47 -6.75
N PHE A 210 11.12 9.69 -7.28
CA PHE A 210 10.90 10.95 -6.58
C PHE A 210 9.64 11.63 -7.14
N PRO A 211 8.59 11.84 -6.34
CA PRO A 211 7.37 12.50 -6.82
C PRO A 211 7.56 14.00 -6.98
N PHE A 212 7.05 14.53 -8.10
CA PHE A 212 6.90 15.97 -8.33
C PHE A 212 5.47 16.36 -7.98
N TYR A 213 5.28 17.19 -6.99
CA TYR A 213 3.96 17.73 -6.67
C TYR A 213 3.61 18.89 -7.59
N LEU A 214 2.40 18.82 -8.17
CA LEU A 214 1.83 19.93 -8.96
C LEU A 214 1.02 20.86 -8.04
N PRO A 215 0.60 22.05 -8.51
CA PRO A 215 -0.08 23.02 -7.64
C PRO A 215 -1.27 22.45 -6.86
N LYS A 216 -2.16 21.69 -7.49
CA LYS A 216 -3.30 21.04 -6.82
C LYS A 216 -2.86 19.97 -5.82
N GLY A 217 -1.79 19.22 -6.15
CA GLY A 217 -1.19 18.24 -5.24
C GLY A 217 -0.57 18.90 -4.01
N MET A 218 0.05 20.06 -4.16
CA MET A 218 0.55 20.83 -3.01
C MET A 218 -0.56 21.34 -2.11
N VAL A 219 -1.70 21.75 -2.66
CA VAL A 219 -2.87 22.11 -1.85
C VAL A 219 -3.33 20.92 -1.02
N LEU A 220 -3.48 19.73 -1.64
CA LEU A 220 -3.87 18.50 -0.95
C LEU A 220 -2.85 18.13 0.15
N LYS A 221 -1.55 18.17 -0.18
CA LYS A 221 -0.46 17.88 0.78
C LYS A 221 -0.50 18.84 1.97
N ASN A 222 -0.59 20.13 1.72
CA ASN A 222 -0.60 21.14 2.78
C ASN A 222 -1.85 21.00 3.67
N THR A 223 -3.03 20.72 3.09
CA THR A 223 -4.26 20.50 3.85
C THR A 223 -4.14 19.29 4.79
N LEU A 224 -3.48 18.19 4.34
CA LEU A 224 -3.17 17.05 5.21
C LEU A 224 -2.16 17.39 6.31
N ILE A 225 -1.15 18.19 5.99
CA ILE A 225 -0.15 18.65 6.96
C ILE A 225 -0.78 19.57 8.02
N GLU A 226 -1.68 20.48 7.62
CA GLU A 226 -2.43 21.33 8.54
C GLU A 226 -3.32 20.50 9.47
N TYR A 227 -4.02 19.51 8.94
CA TYR A 227 -4.79 18.54 9.74
C TYR A 227 -3.90 17.76 10.70
N TRP A 228 -2.74 17.25 10.25
CA TRP A 228 -1.78 16.58 11.10
C TRP A 228 -1.33 17.46 12.28
N ARG A 229 -0.98 18.72 12.02
CA ARG A 229 -0.58 19.66 13.08
C ARG A 229 -1.71 19.91 14.08
N GLU A 230 -2.93 20.08 13.62
CA GLU A 230 -4.09 20.27 14.49
C GLU A 230 -4.31 19.08 15.41
N VAL A 231 -4.30 17.86 14.86
CA VAL A 231 -4.46 16.62 15.64
C VAL A 231 -3.30 16.45 16.62
N HIS A 232 -2.06 16.66 16.18
CA HIS A 232 -0.89 16.50 17.04
C HIS A 232 -0.89 17.50 18.20
N LYS A 233 -1.28 18.76 17.95
CA LYS A 233 -1.45 19.75 19.02
C LYS A 233 -2.53 19.32 20.03
N LYS A 234 -3.65 18.77 19.58
CA LYS A 234 -4.73 18.25 20.43
C LYS A 234 -4.24 17.09 21.31
N TRP A 235 -3.30 16.27 20.79
CA TRP A 235 -2.76 15.09 21.46
C TRP A 235 -1.42 15.36 22.17
N ASP A 236 -1.09 16.60 22.45
CA ASP A 236 0.09 17.07 23.21
C ASP A 236 1.45 16.66 22.57
N TYR A 237 1.53 16.66 21.24
CA TYR A 237 2.80 16.53 20.55
C TYR A 237 3.44 17.88 20.31
N VAL A 238 4.77 17.94 20.42
CA VAL A 238 5.59 19.09 20.08
C VAL A 238 6.27 18.83 18.74
N GLU A 239 6.09 19.74 17.77
CA GLU A 239 6.72 19.60 16.45
C GLU A 239 8.20 19.97 16.52
N ILE A 240 9.08 19.08 16.05
CA ILE A 240 10.52 19.30 15.90
C ILE A 240 10.92 19.15 14.43
N GLN A 241 12.13 19.55 14.11
CA GLN A 241 12.75 19.30 12.80
C GLN A 241 14.23 18.97 12.98
N THR A 242 14.68 17.87 12.34
CA THR A 242 16.07 17.43 12.39
C THR A 242 16.75 17.58 11.03
N PRO A 243 18.10 17.74 10.97
CA PRO A 243 18.84 17.85 9.72
C PRO A 243 18.65 16.63 8.82
N GLN A 244 18.69 16.85 7.50
CA GLN A 244 18.57 15.76 6.53
C GLN A 244 19.88 15.02 6.28
N ILE A 245 21.01 15.70 6.42
CA ILE A 245 22.34 15.15 6.20
C ILE A 245 23.08 15.15 7.53
N MET A 246 23.52 13.98 7.96
CA MET A 246 24.22 13.79 9.25
C MET A 246 25.42 12.85 9.07
N ARG A 247 26.41 12.99 9.98
CA ARG A 247 27.66 12.22 9.94
C ARG A 247 27.41 10.72 10.12
N ARG A 248 28.25 9.91 9.50
CA ARG A 248 28.24 8.45 9.59
C ARG A 248 28.25 7.92 11.01
N THR A 249 28.99 8.57 11.93
CA THR A 249 29.09 8.14 13.33
C THR A 249 27.73 8.05 14.04
N LEU A 250 26.77 8.92 13.69
CA LEU A 250 25.40 8.84 14.22
C LEU A 250 24.70 7.53 13.81
N TRP A 251 24.90 7.13 12.56
CA TRP A 251 24.31 5.92 11.98
C TRP A 251 24.96 4.65 12.49
N GLU A 252 26.24 4.69 12.81
CA GLU A 252 26.98 3.60 13.48
C GLU A 252 26.50 3.44 14.92
N THR A 253 26.36 4.55 15.68
CA THR A 253 25.85 4.53 17.05
C THR A 253 24.43 3.94 17.10
N SER A 254 23.55 4.32 16.18
CA SER A 254 22.18 3.83 16.12
C SER A 254 22.05 2.42 15.54
N GLY A 255 23.09 1.84 14.92
CA GLY A 255 23.05 0.54 14.25
C GLY A 255 22.53 0.56 12.82
N HIS A 256 22.05 1.70 12.32
CA HIS A 256 21.53 1.78 10.95
C HIS A 256 22.60 1.53 9.90
N TRP A 257 23.87 1.87 10.19
CA TRP A 257 24.97 1.63 9.27
C TRP A 257 25.23 0.14 9.03
N ASP A 258 25.02 -0.70 10.01
CA ASP A 258 25.26 -2.15 9.93
C ASP A 258 24.04 -2.90 9.36
N HIS A 259 22.81 -2.49 9.73
CA HIS A 259 21.57 -3.21 9.40
C HIS A 259 20.78 -2.60 8.24
N TYR A 260 21.11 -1.38 7.79
CA TYR A 260 20.27 -0.64 6.81
C TYR A 260 21.06 0.07 5.71
N LYS A 261 22.38 -0.10 5.65
CA LYS A 261 23.29 0.65 4.75
C LYS A 261 22.92 0.57 3.27
N ASP A 262 22.49 -0.59 2.79
CA ASP A 262 22.14 -0.80 1.37
C ASP A 262 20.96 0.06 0.91
N ASN A 263 20.15 0.52 1.86
CA ASN A 263 19.02 1.41 1.61
C ASN A 263 19.35 2.90 1.86
N MET A 264 20.60 3.25 2.17
CA MET A 264 21.01 4.63 2.48
C MET A 264 21.66 5.30 1.29
N TYR A 265 21.39 6.60 1.13
CA TYR A 265 22.17 7.48 0.26
C TYR A 265 23.34 8.06 1.08
N THR A 266 24.55 7.83 0.65
CA THR A 266 25.76 8.32 1.32
C THR A 266 26.53 9.31 0.45
N THR A 267 27.29 10.21 1.07
CA THR A 267 28.15 11.18 0.39
C THR A 267 29.38 11.47 1.26
N VAL A 268 30.42 12.02 0.64
CA VAL A 268 31.62 12.48 1.34
C VAL A 268 31.64 14.00 1.27
N ILE A 269 31.81 14.66 2.40
CA ILE A 269 31.91 16.12 2.55
C ILE A 269 33.15 16.40 3.43
N ASP A 270 34.08 17.19 2.93
CA ASP A 270 35.33 17.54 3.64
C ASP A 270 36.08 16.32 4.19
N GLU A 271 36.20 15.27 3.36
CA GLU A 271 36.86 13.99 3.67
C GLU A 271 36.17 13.15 4.76
N GLU A 272 34.96 13.53 5.20
CA GLU A 272 34.14 12.79 6.14
C GLU A 272 32.91 12.15 5.47
N ASP A 273 32.52 10.96 5.93
CA ASP A 273 31.33 10.25 5.46
C ASP A 273 30.05 10.84 6.09
N PHE A 274 29.08 11.12 5.26
CA PHE A 274 27.74 11.55 5.64
C PHE A 274 26.67 10.65 5.01
N ALA A 275 25.50 10.61 5.59
CA ALA A 275 24.32 10.01 4.98
C ALA A 275 23.13 10.97 4.99
N ILE A 276 22.31 10.86 3.94
CA ILE A 276 20.98 11.45 3.92
C ILE A 276 20.09 10.56 4.78
N LYS A 277 19.39 11.13 5.75
CA LYS A 277 18.64 10.34 6.74
C LYS A 277 17.62 9.40 6.09
N PRO A 278 17.69 8.08 6.35
CA PRO A 278 16.68 7.12 5.95
C PRO A 278 15.53 7.01 6.96
N MET A 279 15.77 7.50 8.18
CA MET A 279 14.86 7.50 9.34
C MET A 279 15.09 8.76 10.19
N ASN A 280 14.12 9.12 11.03
CA ASN A 280 14.18 10.34 11.85
C ASN A 280 14.65 10.06 13.29
N CYS A 281 14.60 8.81 13.75
CA CYS A 281 14.85 8.43 15.14
C CYS A 281 16.19 8.92 15.70
N PRO A 282 17.36 8.77 15.05
CA PRO A 282 18.61 9.25 15.61
C PRO A 282 18.65 10.77 15.78
N GLY A 283 18.02 11.50 14.84
CA GLY A 283 17.89 12.96 14.94
C GLY A 283 17.04 13.40 16.14
N SER A 284 15.91 12.72 16.36
CA SER A 284 15.02 12.98 17.50
C SER A 284 15.70 12.68 18.84
N ILE A 285 16.51 11.62 18.89
CA ILE A 285 17.35 11.26 20.06
C ILE A 285 18.31 12.41 20.40
N LEU A 286 18.98 12.97 19.37
CA LEU A 286 19.88 14.11 19.59
C LEU A 286 19.14 15.35 20.12
N VAL A 287 17.88 15.57 19.73
CA VAL A 287 17.07 16.68 20.28
C VAL A 287 16.78 16.45 21.76
N TYR A 288 16.44 15.22 22.15
CA TYR A 288 16.24 14.87 23.56
C TYR A 288 17.52 15.09 24.40
N ASP A 289 18.69 14.70 23.87
CA ASP A 289 19.97 14.77 24.56
C ASP A 289 20.52 16.21 24.76
N LEU A 290 19.85 17.23 24.20
CA LEU A 290 20.27 18.63 24.35
C LEU A 290 20.08 19.17 25.79
N GLU A 291 19.15 18.62 26.55
CA GLU A 291 18.80 19.09 27.87
C GLU A 291 18.61 17.92 28.88
N PRO A 292 18.89 18.10 30.15
CA PRO A 292 18.60 17.09 31.18
C PRO A 292 17.10 17.01 31.42
N HIS A 293 16.57 15.78 31.59
CA HIS A 293 15.15 15.53 31.79
C HIS A 293 14.82 14.91 33.13
N SER A 294 13.61 15.16 33.62
CA SER A 294 13.04 14.60 34.87
C SER A 294 11.83 13.71 34.54
N TYR A 295 11.58 12.70 35.36
CA TYR A 295 10.38 11.85 35.25
C TYR A 295 9.06 12.65 35.20
N LYS A 296 9.02 13.89 35.70
CA LYS A 296 7.84 14.76 35.70
C LYS A 296 7.49 15.30 34.29
N GLU A 297 8.47 15.29 33.39
CA GLU A 297 8.32 15.76 31.99
C GLU A 297 7.87 14.62 31.07
N LEU A 298 8.09 13.38 31.50
CA LEU A 298 7.75 12.20 30.70
C LEU A 298 6.25 11.87 30.76
N PRO A 299 5.63 11.43 29.67
CA PRO A 299 6.22 11.18 28.34
C PRO A 299 6.45 12.46 27.53
N LEU A 300 7.62 12.58 26.91
CA LEU A 300 7.92 13.63 25.93
C LEU A 300 7.57 13.14 24.51
N ARG A 301 6.74 13.88 23.78
CA ARG A 301 6.20 13.51 22.48
C ARG A 301 6.69 14.45 21.39
N TYR A 302 7.74 14.05 20.68
CA TYR A 302 8.29 14.81 19.57
C TYR A 302 7.70 14.33 18.25
N GLY A 303 6.93 15.20 17.54
CA GLY A 303 6.42 14.96 16.21
C GLY A 303 7.30 15.60 15.16
N GLU A 304 7.57 14.92 14.05
CA GLU A 304 8.35 15.45 12.94
C GLU A 304 7.72 15.07 11.60
N LEU A 305 7.45 16.07 10.76
CA LEU A 305 7.22 15.85 9.33
C LEU A 305 8.58 15.67 8.64
N GLY A 306 9.17 14.50 8.88
CA GLY A 306 10.53 14.21 8.50
C GLY A 306 10.68 13.80 7.04
N ALA A 307 11.41 14.57 6.24
CA ALA A 307 11.76 14.18 4.89
C ALA A 307 12.91 13.16 4.94
N VAL A 308 12.63 11.93 4.52
CA VAL A 308 13.59 10.82 4.51
C VAL A 308 13.81 10.27 3.10
N HIS A 309 14.97 9.65 2.89
CA HIS A 309 15.37 9.10 1.59
C HIS A 309 15.80 7.66 1.75
N ARG A 310 15.25 6.77 0.92
CA ARG A 310 15.60 5.35 0.90
C ARG A 310 15.92 4.89 -0.51
N HIS A 311 17.03 4.19 -0.68
CA HIS A 311 17.42 3.62 -1.96
C HIS A 311 16.58 2.37 -2.25
N GLU A 312 15.32 2.59 -2.65
CA GLU A 312 14.45 1.51 -3.10
C GLU A 312 14.88 1.02 -4.48
N LEU A 313 14.88 -0.30 -4.69
CA LEU A 313 15.18 -0.90 -5.99
C LEU A 313 14.17 -0.45 -7.04
N SER A 314 14.63 -0.21 -8.27
CA SER A 314 13.77 0.30 -9.36
C SER A 314 12.54 -0.57 -9.62
N GLY A 315 12.66 -1.91 -9.52
CA GLY A 315 11.57 -2.84 -9.69
C GLY A 315 10.51 -2.82 -8.56
N ALA A 316 10.83 -2.22 -7.42
CA ALA A 316 9.91 -2.09 -6.29
C ALA A 316 9.12 -0.77 -6.30
N LEU A 317 9.50 0.20 -7.12
CA LEU A 317 8.84 1.51 -7.20
C LEU A 317 7.40 1.39 -7.70
N HIS A 318 6.45 2.06 -7.02
CA HIS A 318 5.04 1.97 -7.36
C HIS A 318 4.29 3.28 -7.09
N GLY A 319 4.38 4.24 -8.01
CA GLY A 319 3.71 5.54 -7.88
C GLY A 319 4.00 6.18 -6.52
N MET A 320 2.96 6.68 -5.84
CA MET A 320 3.07 7.28 -4.50
C MET A 320 3.20 6.24 -3.36
N PHE A 321 2.92 4.95 -3.64
CA PHE A 321 2.96 3.91 -2.61
C PHE A 321 4.38 3.50 -2.22
N ARG A 322 5.32 3.56 -3.16
CA ARG A 322 6.72 3.25 -2.90
C ARG A 322 7.63 4.16 -3.71
N VAL A 323 8.23 5.09 -2.99
CA VAL A 323 9.05 6.20 -3.51
C VAL A 323 10.41 6.21 -2.83
N ARG A 324 11.37 6.96 -3.39
CA ARG A 324 12.73 7.09 -2.83
C ARG A 324 12.90 8.29 -1.91
N ALA A 325 12.01 9.28 -2.00
CA ALA A 325 11.93 10.38 -1.04
C ALA A 325 10.49 10.58 -0.60
N PHE A 326 10.26 10.67 0.70
CA PHE A 326 8.94 10.81 1.27
C PHE A 326 8.98 11.55 2.61
N THR A 327 7.85 12.10 2.99
CA THR A 327 7.65 12.80 4.26
C THR A 327 6.96 11.85 5.23
N GLN A 328 7.67 11.35 6.24
CA GLN A 328 7.04 10.60 7.33
C GLN A 328 6.32 11.57 8.28
N ASP A 329 5.15 11.19 8.70
CA ASP A 329 4.42 11.82 9.81
C ASP A 329 4.85 11.19 11.15
N ASP A 330 6.13 11.27 11.40
CA ASP A 330 6.83 10.55 12.44
C ASP A 330 6.65 11.17 13.82
N ALA A 331 6.70 10.36 14.84
CA ALA A 331 6.90 10.85 16.20
C ALA A 331 7.69 9.86 17.05
N HIS A 332 8.47 10.43 17.95
CA HIS A 332 9.29 9.72 18.91
C HIS A 332 8.86 10.13 20.31
N ILE A 333 8.45 9.16 21.12
CA ILE A 333 7.94 9.39 22.45
C ILE A 333 8.92 8.74 23.42
N LEU A 334 9.53 9.58 24.27
CA LEU A 334 10.42 9.12 25.32
C LEU A 334 9.66 9.09 26.64
N LEU A 335 9.69 7.94 27.32
CA LEU A 335 8.83 7.66 28.45
C LEU A 335 9.48 6.70 29.45
N ALA A 336 8.93 6.67 30.69
CA ALA A 336 9.28 5.67 31.66
C ALA A 336 8.58 4.33 31.37
N LYS A 337 9.13 3.21 31.85
CA LYS A 337 8.61 1.86 31.56
C LYS A 337 7.16 1.64 31.99
N ASP A 338 6.76 2.23 33.10
CA ASP A 338 5.40 2.13 33.65
C ASP A 338 4.35 2.93 32.83
N GLN A 339 4.78 3.83 31.97
CA GLN A 339 3.91 4.64 31.08
C GLN A 339 3.60 3.98 29.73
N ILE A 340 4.26 2.86 29.39
CA ILE A 340 4.16 2.23 28.04
C ILE A 340 2.72 1.89 27.70
N LYS A 341 2.02 1.21 28.58
CA LYS A 341 0.65 0.73 28.32
C LYS A 341 -0.30 1.88 28.01
N ASP A 342 -0.29 2.91 28.84
CA ASP A 342 -1.19 4.06 28.71
C ASP A 342 -0.88 4.85 27.43
N GLU A 343 0.40 4.97 27.08
CA GLU A 343 0.82 5.67 25.87
C GLU A 343 0.45 4.89 24.59
N VAL A 344 0.61 3.57 24.56
CA VAL A 344 0.16 2.73 23.42
C VAL A 344 -1.34 2.85 23.23
N ILE A 345 -2.14 2.82 24.30
CA ILE A 345 -3.60 3.01 24.25
C ILE A 345 -3.94 4.40 23.70
N ARG A 346 -3.23 5.43 24.17
CA ARG A 346 -3.40 6.80 23.70
C ARG A 346 -3.13 6.92 22.19
N ILE A 347 -2.06 6.33 21.70
CA ILE A 347 -1.72 6.32 20.28
C ILE A 347 -2.78 5.57 19.46
N ALA A 348 -3.24 4.42 19.95
CA ALA A 348 -4.31 3.67 19.27
C ALA A 348 -5.61 4.50 19.16
N SER A 349 -5.93 5.30 20.18
CA SER A 349 -7.08 6.21 20.15
C SER A 349 -6.91 7.36 19.14
N LEU A 350 -5.69 7.89 19.02
CA LEU A 350 -5.36 8.86 17.97
C LEU A 350 -5.55 8.25 16.56
N PHE A 351 -5.15 6.99 16.35
CA PHE A 351 -5.34 6.29 15.08
C PHE A 351 -6.83 6.10 14.77
N ASP A 352 -7.65 5.74 15.77
CA ASP A 352 -9.10 5.65 15.62
C ASP A 352 -9.72 6.98 15.15
N GLU A 353 -9.31 8.10 15.77
CA GLU A 353 -9.79 9.43 15.38
C GLU A 353 -9.43 9.74 13.92
N VAL A 354 -8.17 9.54 13.56
CA VAL A 354 -7.68 9.87 12.22
C VAL A 354 -8.33 8.98 11.15
N TYR A 355 -8.29 7.66 11.32
CA TYR A 355 -8.80 6.75 10.29
C TYR A 355 -10.31 6.82 10.13
N SER A 356 -11.05 7.10 11.22
CA SER A 356 -12.50 7.29 11.17
C SER A 356 -12.88 8.51 10.33
N LEU A 357 -12.12 9.60 10.38
CA LEU A 357 -12.37 10.79 9.55
C LEU A 357 -12.31 10.48 8.05
N PHE A 358 -11.42 9.57 7.64
CA PHE A 358 -11.27 9.18 6.24
C PHE A 358 -12.15 7.99 5.85
N GLY A 359 -12.90 7.40 6.80
CA GLY A 359 -13.70 6.19 6.54
C GLY A 359 -12.83 4.95 6.24
N LEU A 360 -11.67 4.84 6.88
CA LEU A 360 -10.68 3.79 6.66
C LEU A 360 -10.68 2.79 7.83
N PRO A 361 -11.44 1.68 7.76
CA PRO A 361 -11.31 0.60 8.74
C PRO A 361 -9.91 -0.03 8.66
N TYR A 362 -9.45 -0.62 9.76
CA TYR A 362 -8.12 -1.22 9.82
C TYR A 362 -8.09 -2.54 10.58
N LYS A 363 -7.01 -3.29 10.39
CA LYS A 363 -6.62 -4.47 11.16
C LYS A 363 -5.26 -4.23 11.79
N ILE A 364 -5.01 -4.90 12.92
CA ILE A 364 -3.74 -4.77 13.66
C ILE A 364 -2.95 -6.07 13.51
N GLU A 365 -1.66 -5.94 13.21
CA GLU A 365 -0.70 -7.04 13.24
C GLU A 365 0.39 -6.74 14.27
N LEU A 366 0.73 -7.73 15.10
CA LEU A 366 1.89 -7.70 16.00
C LEU A 366 3.05 -8.39 15.29
N SER A 367 4.01 -7.60 14.84
CA SER A 367 5.22 -8.06 14.17
C SER A 367 6.31 -8.30 15.21
N THR A 368 6.76 -9.57 15.32
CA THR A 368 7.67 -10.02 16.37
C THR A 368 9.13 -10.05 15.91
N MET A 369 10.02 -10.51 16.77
CA MET A 369 11.48 -10.50 16.62
C MET A 369 11.94 -11.09 15.27
N PRO A 370 12.67 -10.34 14.42
CA PRO A 370 13.29 -10.85 13.20
C PRO A 370 14.61 -11.60 13.49
N ASP A 371 15.14 -12.30 12.47
CA ASP A 371 16.45 -12.98 12.58
C ASP A 371 17.59 -11.98 12.80
N ASP A 372 17.60 -10.87 12.04
CA ASP A 372 18.55 -9.76 12.20
C ASP A 372 18.00 -8.72 13.18
N HIS A 373 18.50 -8.73 14.42
CA HIS A 373 18.04 -7.85 15.50
C HIS A 373 19.14 -7.48 16.48
N ILE A 374 18.91 -6.42 17.25
CA ILE A 374 19.71 -6.02 18.41
C ILE A 374 18.94 -6.29 19.71
N GLY A 375 19.67 -6.42 20.82
CA GLY A 375 19.10 -6.72 22.14
C GLY A 375 18.93 -8.19 22.45
N THR A 376 18.44 -8.49 23.64
CA THR A 376 18.24 -9.86 24.11
C THR A 376 16.83 -10.37 23.79
N ARG A 377 16.68 -11.68 23.68
CA ARG A 377 15.36 -12.30 23.51
C ARG A 377 14.39 -11.93 24.64
N GLU A 378 14.91 -11.81 25.86
CA GLU A 378 14.10 -11.44 27.03
C GLU A 378 13.53 -10.01 26.89
N ASP A 379 14.32 -9.06 26.36
CA ASP A 379 13.86 -7.70 26.12
C ASP A 379 12.79 -7.66 25.02
N TRP A 380 12.95 -8.48 23.98
CA TRP A 380 11.97 -8.63 22.92
C TRP A 380 10.64 -9.19 23.42
N GLU A 381 10.68 -10.29 24.18
CA GLU A 381 9.48 -10.91 24.78
C GLU A 381 8.74 -9.92 25.71
N LYS A 382 9.46 -9.11 26.49
CA LYS A 382 8.86 -8.05 27.31
C LYS A 382 8.17 -6.98 26.46
N ALA A 383 8.80 -6.54 25.40
CA ALA A 383 8.26 -5.52 24.51
C ALA A 383 7.03 -6.04 23.74
N GLU A 384 7.09 -7.25 23.20
CA GLU A 384 5.97 -7.91 22.50
C GLU A 384 4.75 -8.06 23.42
N ASN A 385 4.96 -8.55 24.65
CA ASN A 385 3.90 -8.70 25.64
C ASN A 385 3.29 -7.34 26.03
N ALA A 386 4.11 -6.30 26.20
CA ALA A 386 3.63 -4.97 26.56
C ALA A 386 2.71 -4.38 25.46
N LEU A 387 3.07 -4.56 24.19
CA LEU A 387 2.24 -4.16 23.05
C LEU A 387 0.94 -4.97 22.98
N ALA A 388 1.02 -6.30 23.12
CA ALA A 388 -0.12 -7.20 23.11
C ALA A 388 -1.12 -6.88 24.23
N ASP A 389 -0.63 -6.71 25.46
CA ASP A 389 -1.44 -6.39 26.64
C ASP A 389 -2.15 -5.04 26.51
N ALA A 390 -1.47 -4.03 25.97
CA ALA A 390 -2.07 -2.71 25.75
C ALA A 390 -3.26 -2.81 24.77
N ILE A 391 -3.10 -3.44 23.61
CA ILE A 391 -4.14 -3.57 22.58
C ILE A 391 -5.29 -4.45 23.06
N THR A 392 -5.00 -5.58 23.72
CA THR A 392 -6.01 -6.48 24.28
C THR A 392 -6.85 -5.78 25.35
N SER A 393 -6.22 -4.94 26.19
CA SER A 393 -6.91 -4.23 27.29
C SER A 393 -7.99 -3.25 26.81
N ILE A 394 -7.93 -2.79 25.56
CA ILE A 394 -8.96 -1.93 24.93
C ILE A 394 -9.91 -2.71 24.01
N GLY A 395 -9.89 -4.06 24.10
CA GLY A 395 -10.81 -4.92 23.35
C GLY A 395 -10.53 -5.00 21.84
N LYS A 396 -9.35 -4.62 21.39
CA LYS A 396 -8.95 -4.76 19.99
C LYS A 396 -8.28 -6.11 19.75
N GLU A 397 -8.61 -6.73 18.63
CA GLU A 397 -7.97 -7.95 18.16
C GLU A 397 -6.75 -7.64 17.32
N TYR A 398 -5.74 -8.50 17.37
CA TYR A 398 -4.56 -8.43 16.53
C TYR A 398 -4.19 -9.82 15.99
N HIS A 399 -3.45 -9.84 14.90
CA HIS A 399 -2.86 -11.04 14.33
C HIS A 399 -1.34 -11.00 14.55
N VAL A 400 -0.73 -12.15 14.87
CA VAL A 400 0.74 -12.22 15.02
C VAL A 400 1.38 -12.44 13.64
N ASN A 401 2.35 -11.61 13.30
CA ASN A 401 3.18 -11.71 12.11
C ASN A 401 4.64 -12.01 12.54
N PRO A 402 5.05 -13.29 12.57
CA PRO A 402 6.36 -13.66 13.09
C PRO A 402 7.52 -13.15 12.22
N GLY A 403 8.53 -12.56 12.87
CA GLY A 403 9.77 -12.19 12.22
C GLY A 403 9.76 -10.89 11.42
N ASP A 404 8.69 -10.09 11.49
CA ASP A 404 8.55 -8.84 10.72
C ASP A 404 8.78 -7.57 11.57
N GLY A 405 9.32 -7.70 12.79
CA GLY A 405 9.71 -6.58 13.65
C GLY A 405 10.83 -5.74 13.03
N ALA A 406 11.03 -4.51 13.54
CA ALA A 406 12.21 -3.74 13.20
C ALA A 406 13.44 -4.34 13.89
N PHE A 407 14.64 -4.10 13.40
CA PHE A 407 15.86 -4.67 14.01
C PHE A 407 16.07 -4.25 15.47
N TYR A 408 15.42 -3.18 15.93
CA TYR A 408 15.53 -2.62 17.29
C TYR A 408 14.30 -2.85 18.20
N GLY A 409 13.19 -3.37 17.67
CA GLY A 409 12.01 -3.65 18.50
C GLY A 409 10.78 -4.14 17.72
N PRO A 410 9.82 -4.78 18.45
CA PRO A 410 8.56 -5.24 17.89
C PRO A 410 7.65 -4.07 17.54
N LYS A 411 6.67 -4.34 16.66
CA LYS A 411 5.74 -3.31 16.20
C LYS A 411 4.30 -3.80 16.10
N LEU A 412 3.39 -2.87 16.33
CA LEU A 412 1.98 -2.99 15.95
C LEU A 412 1.80 -2.28 14.62
N ASP A 413 1.49 -3.03 13.57
CA ASP A 413 1.20 -2.50 12.24
C ASP A 413 -0.30 -2.37 12.03
N PHE A 414 -0.73 -1.17 11.62
CA PHE A 414 -2.13 -0.86 11.35
C PHE A 414 -2.35 -0.89 9.84
N HIS A 415 -3.00 -1.93 9.38
CA HIS A 415 -3.33 -2.16 7.98
C HIS A 415 -4.70 -1.57 7.67
N ILE A 416 -4.74 -0.34 7.15
CA ILE A 416 -5.99 0.30 6.72
C ILE A 416 -6.56 -0.38 5.48
N GLN A 417 -7.89 -0.45 5.40
CA GLN A 417 -8.59 -1.03 4.27
C GLN A 417 -9.26 0.06 3.43
N ASP A 418 -8.98 0.08 2.14
CA ASP A 418 -9.60 1.01 1.21
C ASP A 418 -11.00 0.55 0.75
N SER A 419 -11.69 1.40 -0.01
CA SER A 419 -13.03 1.12 -0.54
C SER A 419 -13.13 -0.09 -1.48
N LEU A 420 -12.00 -0.64 -1.93
CA LEU A 420 -11.91 -1.86 -2.74
C LEU A 420 -11.56 -3.10 -1.91
N GLY A 421 -11.43 -2.95 -0.59
CA GLY A 421 -11.04 -4.01 0.33
C GLY A 421 -9.55 -4.38 0.29
N ARG A 422 -8.68 -3.55 -0.32
CA ARG A 422 -7.23 -3.74 -0.28
C ARG A 422 -6.67 -3.18 1.01
N THR A 423 -5.64 -3.82 1.55
CA THR A 423 -4.99 -3.42 2.81
C THR A 423 -3.67 -2.70 2.54
N TRP A 424 -3.42 -1.65 3.32
CA TRP A 424 -2.24 -0.80 3.23
C TRP A 424 -1.65 -0.58 4.61
N GLN A 425 -0.43 -1.01 4.84
CA GLN A 425 0.30 -0.69 6.06
C GLN A 425 0.60 0.81 6.07
N CYS A 426 -0.05 1.55 6.95
CA CYS A 426 0.13 2.99 7.15
C CYS A 426 0.56 3.29 8.58
N GLY A 427 -0.30 3.05 9.57
CA GLY A 427 0.04 3.27 10.97
C GLY A 427 0.97 2.22 11.52
N THR A 428 1.90 2.64 12.36
CA THR A 428 2.80 1.73 13.07
C THR A 428 3.12 2.30 14.44
N ILE A 429 3.18 1.44 15.46
CA ILE A 429 3.68 1.72 16.82
C ILE A 429 4.82 0.74 17.06
N GLN A 430 6.03 1.23 17.29
CA GLN A 430 7.21 0.39 17.56
C GLN A 430 7.73 0.68 18.94
N LEU A 431 7.95 -0.35 19.74
CA LEU A 431 8.49 -0.22 21.10
C LEU A 431 9.97 -0.56 21.09
N ASP A 432 10.80 0.39 21.51
CA ASP A 432 12.25 0.34 21.44
C ASP A 432 12.88 0.49 22.82
N TYR A 433 13.52 -0.58 23.29
CA TYR A 433 14.34 -0.62 24.50
C TYR A 433 15.85 -0.44 24.22
N GLN A 434 16.27 -0.32 22.96
CA GLN A 434 17.65 -0.44 22.55
C GLN A 434 18.31 0.92 22.25
N LEU A 435 17.70 1.72 21.37
CA LEU A 435 18.31 2.97 20.92
C LEU A 435 18.58 3.97 22.06
N PRO A 436 17.66 4.20 23.03
CA PRO A 436 17.97 5.11 24.13
C PRO A 436 19.23 4.73 24.90
N GLY A 437 19.43 3.44 25.16
CA GLY A 437 20.64 2.93 25.82
C GLY A 437 21.91 3.08 24.98
N ARG A 438 21.83 2.86 23.67
CA ARG A 438 22.98 3.04 22.74
C ARG A 438 23.48 4.48 22.67
N PHE A 439 22.57 5.44 22.89
CA PHE A 439 22.90 6.86 22.98
C PHE A 439 23.16 7.35 24.40
N ASN A 440 23.12 6.46 25.41
CA ASN A 440 23.26 6.78 26.83
C ASN A 440 22.26 7.85 27.31
N LEU A 441 21.02 7.82 26.78
CA LEU A 441 19.98 8.76 27.19
C LEU A 441 19.58 8.49 28.64
N GLU A 442 19.37 9.57 29.40
CA GLU A 442 19.05 9.50 30.82
C GLU A 442 17.91 10.47 31.19
N TYR A 443 17.14 10.11 32.23
CA TYR A 443 16.26 11.02 32.95
C TYR A 443 16.43 10.79 34.46
N ILE A 444 16.14 11.81 35.27
CA ILE A 444 16.14 11.67 36.75
C ILE A 444 14.79 11.14 37.18
N GLY A 445 14.80 9.97 37.84
CA GLY A 445 13.62 9.31 38.40
C GLY A 445 13.07 9.98 39.65
N ALA A 446 11.92 9.50 40.15
CA ALA A 446 11.34 9.95 41.41
C ALA A 446 12.21 9.59 42.62
N ASP A 447 13.07 8.61 42.48
CA ASP A 447 14.09 8.17 43.46
C ASP A 447 15.34 9.06 43.48
N GLY A 448 15.45 10.03 42.56
CA GLY A 448 16.61 10.89 42.38
C GLY A 448 17.77 10.27 41.60
N GLU A 449 17.61 9.03 41.13
CA GLU A 449 18.62 8.31 40.38
C GLU A 449 18.42 8.48 38.86
N LYS A 450 19.46 8.17 38.10
CA LYS A 450 19.45 8.20 36.64
C LYS A 450 18.84 6.91 36.06
N HIS A 451 17.92 7.06 35.15
CA HIS A 451 17.27 5.97 34.45
C HIS A 451 17.34 6.17 32.95
N THR A 452 17.44 5.07 32.18
CA THR A 452 17.32 5.09 30.71
C THR A 452 15.84 5.09 30.32
N PRO A 453 15.37 6.04 29.50
CA PRO A 453 13.99 6.03 29.00
C PRO A 453 13.79 4.89 28.02
N VAL A 454 12.52 4.56 27.79
CA VAL A 454 12.07 3.73 26.67
C VAL A 454 11.61 4.67 25.54
N MET A 455 11.70 4.24 24.31
CA MET A 455 11.21 5.02 23.16
C MET A 455 10.10 4.29 22.43
N ILE A 456 9.05 5.03 22.06
CA ILE A 456 8.04 4.58 21.11
C ILE A 456 8.20 5.39 19.84
N HIS A 457 8.37 4.69 18.72
CA HIS A 457 8.30 5.27 17.37
C HIS A 457 6.90 5.06 16.83
N ARG A 458 6.30 6.07 16.22
CA ARG A 458 5.00 5.91 15.61
C ARG A 458 4.80 6.80 14.40
N VAL A 459 4.04 6.28 13.42
CA VAL A 459 3.50 6.99 12.28
C VAL A 459 2.01 6.71 12.18
N VAL A 460 1.20 7.68 11.73
CA VAL A 460 -0.25 7.51 11.51
C VAL A 460 -0.53 7.28 10.01
N PHE A 461 -0.02 8.16 9.16
CA PHE A 461 -0.16 8.05 7.70
C PHE A 461 0.87 7.09 7.08
N GLY A 462 1.95 6.80 7.80
CA GLY A 462 3.15 6.11 7.33
C GLY A 462 4.06 7.04 6.53
N SER A 463 3.56 7.60 5.44
CA SER A 463 4.10 8.77 4.77
C SER A 463 2.98 9.57 4.11
N ILE A 464 3.18 10.86 3.98
CA ILE A 464 2.22 11.75 3.30
C ILE A 464 2.01 11.28 1.84
N GLU A 465 3.06 10.85 1.18
CA GLU A 465 3.04 10.35 -0.20
C GLU A 465 2.16 9.11 -0.34
N ARG A 466 2.42 8.08 0.48
CA ARG A 466 1.64 6.83 0.48
C ARG A 466 0.18 7.11 0.84
N PHE A 467 -0.07 7.93 1.84
CA PHE A 467 -1.42 8.26 2.27
C PHE A 467 -2.20 9.02 1.20
N ILE A 468 -1.58 9.98 0.50
CA ILE A 468 -2.17 10.65 -0.68
C ILE A 468 -2.53 9.62 -1.76
N GLY A 469 -1.65 8.66 -2.04
CA GLY A 469 -1.95 7.57 -2.97
C GLY A 469 -3.18 6.77 -2.54
N VAL A 470 -3.23 6.36 -1.27
CA VAL A 470 -4.35 5.58 -0.70
C VAL A 470 -5.66 6.33 -0.78
N ILE A 471 -5.73 7.57 -0.29
CA ILE A 471 -6.98 8.37 -0.30
C ILE A 471 -7.40 8.78 -1.71
N THR A 472 -6.45 8.95 -2.66
CA THR A 472 -6.78 9.20 -4.07
C THR A 472 -7.54 8.00 -4.65
N GLU A 473 -7.11 6.78 -4.38
CA GLU A 473 -7.80 5.56 -4.84
C GLU A 473 -9.06 5.29 -4.04
N HIS A 474 -9.03 5.49 -2.72
CA HIS A 474 -10.18 5.29 -1.83
C HIS A 474 -11.38 6.16 -2.26
N PHE A 475 -11.15 7.45 -2.47
CA PHE A 475 -12.17 8.39 -2.91
C PHE A 475 -12.35 8.44 -4.44
N ALA A 476 -11.61 7.64 -5.23
CA ALA A 476 -11.59 7.73 -6.70
C ALA A 476 -11.33 9.16 -7.21
N GLY A 477 -10.48 9.92 -6.53
CA GLY A 477 -10.19 11.32 -6.78
C GLY A 477 -11.27 12.30 -6.35
N ALA A 478 -12.45 11.81 -5.91
CA ALA A 478 -13.56 12.63 -5.46
C ALA A 478 -13.42 12.96 -3.96
N PHE A 479 -12.35 13.64 -3.59
CA PHE A 479 -12.06 14.00 -2.20
C PHE A 479 -13.24 14.69 -1.49
N PRO A 480 -13.38 14.49 -0.16
CA PRO A 480 -14.27 15.32 0.67
C PRO A 480 -14.00 16.82 0.45
N THR A 481 -15.00 17.65 0.64
CA THR A 481 -14.92 19.07 0.31
C THR A 481 -13.74 19.76 1.01
N TRP A 482 -13.48 19.45 2.27
CA TRP A 482 -12.37 20.02 3.02
C TRP A 482 -10.98 19.67 2.48
N LEU A 483 -10.82 18.50 1.81
CA LEU A 483 -9.56 18.06 1.17
C LEU A 483 -9.44 18.48 -0.29
N ALA A 484 -10.56 18.75 -0.99
CA ALA A 484 -10.55 18.99 -2.42
C ALA A 484 -9.67 20.20 -2.78
N PRO A 485 -8.70 20.04 -3.72
CA PRO A 485 -7.82 21.17 -4.11
C PRO A 485 -8.57 22.39 -4.63
N VAL A 486 -9.67 22.15 -5.34
CA VAL A 486 -10.65 23.16 -5.73
C VAL A 486 -11.98 22.73 -5.15
N GLN A 487 -12.60 23.56 -4.32
CA GLN A 487 -13.85 23.26 -3.63
C GLN A 487 -15.07 23.73 -4.41
N VAL A 488 -14.93 24.89 -5.07
CA VAL A 488 -16.00 25.50 -5.85
C VAL A 488 -15.45 26.00 -7.18
N ARG A 489 -16.16 25.72 -8.28
CA ARG A 489 -15.91 26.38 -9.57
C ARG A 489 -17.10 27.25 -9.94
N VAL A 490 -16.87 28.55 -10.08
CA VAL A 490 -17.87 29.55 -10.51
C VAL A 490 -17.77 29.71 -12.01
N MET A 491 -18.86 29.50 -12.72
CA MET A 491 -18.92 29.56 -14.18
C MET A 491 -20.07 30.42 -14.67
N THR A 492 -19.90 31.02 -15.83
CA THR A 492 -20.87 31.93 -16.45
C THR A 492 -21.60 31.23 -17.59
N VAL A 493 -22.86 31.63 -17.80
CA VAL A 493 -23.65 31.24 -18.99
C VAL A 493 -23.26 32.11 -20.21
N SER A 494 -22.68 33.29 -20.00
CA SER A 494 -22.20 34.25 -21.00
C SER A 494 -21.15 35.15 -20.36
N ASP A 495 -20.23 35.68 -21.19
CA ASP A 495 -19.19 36.66 -20.83
C ASP A 495 -19.72 37.95 -20.17
N LYS A 496 -20.98 38.33 -20.45
CA LYS A 496 -21.66 39.46 -19.81
C LYS A 496 -21.73 39.36 -18.27
N TYR A 497 -21.58 38.17 -17.71
CA TYR A 497 -21.71 37.88 -16.27
C TYR A 497 -20.36 37.56 -15.62
N ASN A 498 -19.25 37.75 -16.35
CA ASN A 498 -17.91 37.45 -15.84
C ASN A 498 -17.57 38.26 -14.59
N ASP A 499 -17.97 39.53 -14.54
CA ASP A 499 -17.73 40.41 -13.37
C ASP A 499 -18.44 39.85 -12.12
N TYR A 500 -19.69 39.42 -12.26
CA TYR A 500 -20.45 38.83 -11.16
C TYR A 500 -19.87 37.48 -10.72
N ALA A 501 -19.46 36.64 -11.67
CA ALA A 501 -18.80 35.39 -11.34
C ALA A 501 -17.49 35.61 -10.57
N GLN A 502 -16.71 36.61 -10.98
CA GLN A 502 -15.48 36.97 -10.28
C GLN A 502 -15.79 37.50 -8.88
N GLU A 503 -16.79 38.37 -8.71
CA GLU A 503 -17.24 38.86 -7.40
C GLU A 503 -17.62 37.68 -6.46
N VAL A 504 -18.44 36.74 -6.94
CA VAL A 504 -18.84 35.54 -6.18
C VAL A 504 -17.60 34.73 -5.79
N CYS A 505 -16.68 34.50 -6.72
CA CYS A 505 -15.44 33.77 -6.46
C CYS A 505 -14.58 34.46 -5.39
N ASP A 506 -14.43 35.78 -5.48
CA ASP A 506 -13.61 36.55 -4.55
C ASP A 506 -14.23 36.60 -3.14
N LYS A 507 -15.56 36.68 -3.03
CA LYS A 507 -16.27 36.51 -1.75
C LYS A 507 -16.03 35.15 -1.12
N LEU A 508 -16.08 34.08 -1.91
CA LEU A 508 -15.75 32.71 -1.42
C LEU A 508 -14.30 32.61 -0.94
N LYS A 509 -13.35 33.16 -1.70
CA LYS A 509 -11.93 33.21 -1.32
C LYS A 509 -11.70 33.98 -0.02
N ALA A 510 -12.41 35.09 0.17
CA ALA A 510 -12.33 35.86 1.41
C ALA A 510 -12.79 35.09 2.65
N LEU A 511 -13.65 34.06 2.46
CA LEU A 511 -14.08 33.13 3.50
C LEU A 511 -13.13 31.92 3.66
N GLY A 512 -12.00 31.90 2.95
CA GLY A 512 -11.04 30.79 3.00
C GLY A 512 -11.40 29.60 2.10
N VAL A 513 -12.42 29.71 1.26
CA VAL A 513 -12.82 28.67 0.31
C VAL A 513 -11.89 28.66 -0.90
N ARG A 514 -11.42 27.49 -1.31
CA ARG A 514 -10.62 27.28 -2.52
C ARG A 514 -11.53 27.31 -3.75
N ALA A 515 -11.84 28.52 -4.22
CA ALA A 515 -12.69 28.74 -5.37
C ALA A 515 -11.88 29.19 -6.59
N GLU A 516 -12.36 28.83 -7.78
CA GLU A 516 -11.82 29.28 -9.07
C GLU A 516 -12.97 29.66 -10.02
N THR A 517 -12.68 30.46 -11.06
CA THR A 517 -13.65 30.80 -12.09
C THR A 517 -13.40 30.04 -13.38
N ASP A 518 -14.47 29.75 -14.14
CA ASP A 518 -14.41 29.37 -15.55
C ASP A 518 -15.16 30.38 -16.41
N LEU A 519 -14.41 31.37 -16.90
CA LEU A 519 -14.91 32.47 -17.68
C LEU A 519 -14.76 32.27 -19.20
N ARG A 520 -14.38 31.06 -19.63
CA ARG A 520 -14.20 30.71 -21.05
C ARG A 520 -15.53 30.87 -21.79
N ASN A 521 -15.47 31.27 -23.06
CA ASN A 521 -16.63 31.33 -23.94
C ASN A 521 -16.97 29.91 -24.46
N GLU A 522 -17.46 29.08 -23.55
CA GLU A 522 -17.85 27.69 -23.79
C GLU A 522 -19.28 27.44 -23.31
N ARG A 523 -19.94 26.40 -23.83
CA ARG A 523 -21.29 26.02 -23.40
C ARG A 523 -21.26 25.60 -21.92
N THR A 524 -22.24 26.11 -21.15
CA THR A 524 -22.36 25.80 -19.71
C THR A 524 -22.33 24.30 -19.41
N GLY A 525 -23.00 23.46 -20.22
CA GLY A 525 -22.97 22.01 -20.05
C GLY A 525 -21.57 21.41 -20.21
N TYR A 526 -20.72 21.96 -21.08
CA TYR A 526 -19.34 21.55 -21.24
C TYR A 526 -18.50 21.92 -20.00
N LYS A 527 -18.63 23.15 -19.50
CA LYS A 527 -17.96 23.61 -18.27
C LYS A 527 -18.33 22.75 -17.05
N ILE A 528 -19.64 22.43 -16.90
CA ILE A 528 -20.14 21.55 -15.84
C ILE A 528 -19.49 20.17 -15.94
N ARG A 529 -19.48 19.57 -17.13
CA ARG A 529 -18.87 18.25 -17.36
C ARG A 529 -17.38 18.24 -17.02
N GLU A 530 -16.62 19.25 -17.42
CA GLU A 530 -15.20 19.35 -17.07
C GLU A 530 -15.00 19.49 -15.57
N ALA A 531 -15.80 20.29 -14.87
CA ALA A 531 -15.75 20.41 -13.42
C ALA A 531 -16.04 19.07 -12.71
N GLN A 532 -17.02 18.30 -13.21
CA GLN A 532 -17.32 16.97 -12.72
C GLN A 532 -16.18 15.98 -12.98
N MET A 533 -15.54 16.04 -14.15
CA MET A 533 -14.35 15.21 -14.46
C MET A 533 -13.18 15.57 -13.54
N GLN A 534 -13.00 16.83 -13.20
CA GLN A 534 -12.02 17.32 -12.22
C GLN A 534 -12.44 17.04 -10.76
N LYS A 535 -13.57 16.35 -10.55
CA LYS A 535 -14.09 15.94 -9.23
C LYS A 535 -14.34 17.12 -8.27
N ILE A 536 -14.61 18.31 -8.79
CA ILE A 536 -14.87 19.51 -7.98
C ILE A 536 -16.19 19.35 -7.21
N PRO A 537 -16.22 19.50 -5.87
CA PRO A 537 -17.41 19.28 -5.05
C PRO A 537 -18.63 20.10 -5.46
N TYR A 538 -18.43 21.41 -5.68
CA TYR A 538 -19.49 22.33 -6.01
C TYR A 538 -19.22 23.13 -7.28
N MET A 539 -20.24 23.33 -8.07
CA MET A 539 -20.26 24.18 -9.26
C MET A 539 -21.32 25.24 -9.06
N ILE A 540 -20.96 26.49 -9.27
CA ILE A 540 -21.87 27.64 -9.29
C ILE A 540 -22.01 28.11 -10.73
N VAL A 541 -23.25 28.20 -11.20
CA VAL A 541 -23.56 28.75 -12.52
C VAL A 541 -24.25 30.11 -12.30
N VAL A 542 -23.76 31.15 -12.94
CA VAL A 542 -24.35 32.50 -12.83
C VAL A 542 -24.71 33.04 -14.21
N GLY A 543 -25.87 33.66 -14.27
CA GLY A 543 -26.45 34.34 -15.42
C GLY A 543 -27.17 35.62 -15.01
N GLU A 544 -28.09 36.08 -15.85
CA GLU A 544 -28.85 37.29 -15.62
C GLU A 544 -29.68 37.23 -14.33
N LYS A 545 -30.42 36.13 -14.16
CA LYS A 545 -31.31 35.92 -13.01
C LYS A 545 -30.56 35.94 -11.67
N GLU A 546 -29.41 35.24 -11.63
CA GLU A 546 -28.58 35.16 -10.43
C GLU A 546 -27.97 36.51 -10.10
N LYS A 547 -27.50 37.27 -11.12
CA LYS A 547 -26.94 38.61 -10.94
C LYS A 547 -27.98 39.60 -10.44
N GLU A 548 -29.19 39.61 -11.01
CA GLU A 548 -30.27 40.52 -10.61
C GLU A 548 -30.80 40.21 -9.20
N ALA A 549 -30.92 38.94 -8.86
CA ALA A 549 -31.41 38.47 -7.56
C ALA A 549 -30.34 38.41 -6.46
N GLY A 550 -29.06 38.57 -6.79
CA GLY A 550 -27.96 38.38 -5.85
C GLY A 550 -27.81 36.92 -5.35
N THR A 551 -28.21 35.94 -6.20
CA THR A 551 -28.20 34.52 -5.88
C THR A 551 -27.12 33.75 -6.63
N VAL A 552 -26.95 32.47 -6.33
CA VAL A 552 -26.03 31.54 -6.99
C VAL A 552 -26.78 30.22 -7.31
N ALA A 553 -26.74 29.75 -8.54
CA ALA A 553 -27.30 28.46 -8.91
C ALA A 553 -26.24 27.38 -8.65
N VAL A 554 -26.49 26.52 -7.66
CA VAL A 554 -25.51 25.55 -7.14
C VAL A 554 -25.79 24.14 -7.64
N ARG A 555 -24.73 23.45 -8.07
CA ARG A 555 -24.76 22.03 -8.41
C ARG A 555 -23.65 21.28 -7.71
N THR A 556 -23.91 20.04 -7.30
CA THR A 556 -22.89 19.17 -6.75
C THR A 556 -22.21 18.36 -7.86
N ARG A 557 -21.02 17.81 -7.58
CA ARG A 557 -20.33 16.88 -8.50
C ARG A 557 -21.13 15.61 -8.82
N ALA A 558 -22.02 15.19 -7.93
CA ALA A 558 -22.94 14.07 -8.16
C ALA A 558 -24.09 14.40 -9.12
N GLY A 559 -24.16 15.66 -9.62
CA GLY A 559 -25.19 16.08 -10.56
C GLY A 559 -26.49 16.58 -9.92
N VAL A 560 -26.55 16.67 -8.58
CA VAL A 560 -27.71 17.22 -7.89
C VAL A 560 -27.78 18.72 -8.12
N ASP A 561 -28.89 19.21 -8.64
CA ASP A 561 -29.21 20.61 -8.79
C ASP A 561 -29.86 21.13 -7.50
N MET A 562 -29.18 22.01 -6.79
CA MET A 562 -29.68 22.59 -5.54
C MET A 562 -30.52 23.85 -5.80
N GLY A 563 -30.63 24.29 -7.05
CA GLY A 563 -31.35 25.50 -7.44
C GLY A 563 -30.60 26.79 -7.12
N ALA A 564 -31.28 27.92 -7.23
CA ALA A 564 -30.77 29.23 -6.88
C ALA A 564 -30.87 29.45 -5.36
N LEU A 565 -29.75 29.72 -4.73
CA LEU A 565 -29.61 29.96 -3.28
C LEU A 565 -29.13 31.41 -3.06
N ALA A 566 -29.48 32.01 -1.93
CA ALA A 566 -28.79 33.21 -1.49
C ALA A 566 -27.31 32.89 -1.26
N PHE A 567 -26.43 33.81 -1.67
CA PHE A 567 -24.99 33.59 -1.53
C PHE A 567 -24.57 33.29 -0.09
N ASP A 568 -25.11 34.03 0.87
CA ASP A 568 -24.75 33.87 2.29
C ASP A 568 -25.19 32.54 2.86
N ASP A 569 -26.35 32.00 2.45
CA ASP A 569 -26.84 30.69 2.88
C ASP A 569 -25.94 29.58 2.33
N PHE A 570 -25.56 29.64 1.08
CA PHE A 570 -24.64 28.68 0.49
C PHE A 570 -23.26 28.76 1.13
N ALA A 571 -22.71 29.96 1.31
CA ALA A 571 -21.42 30.19 1.91
C ALA A 571 -21.36 29.68 3.36
N ALA A 572 -22.41 29.92 4.16
CA ALA A 572 -22.50 29.41 5.53
C ALA A 572 -22.52 27.87 5.56
N LYS A 573 -23.34 27.24 4.71
CA LYS A 573 -23.37 25.77 4.60
C LYS A 573 -22.01 25.20 4.21
N LEU A 574 -21.37 25.77 3.18
CA LEU A 574 -20.09 25.29 2.68
C LEU A 574 -18.95 25.45 3.70
N THR A 575 -18.89 26.59 4.37
CA THR A 575 -17.87 26.84 5.40
C THR A 575 -18.04 25.92 6.61
N GLU A 576 -19.29 25.63 7.00
CA GLU A 576 -19.56 24.66 8.08
C GLU A 576 -19.16 23.23 7.65
N GLU A 577 -19.49 22.79 6.42
CA GLU A 577 -19.05 21.49 5.88
C GLU A 577 -17.51 21.36 5.86
N ILE A 578 -16.80 22.41 5.44
CA ILE A 578 -15.32 22.43 5.44
C ILE A 578 -14.79 22.35 6.87
N LYS A 579 -15.38 23.11 7.79
CA LYS A 579 -14.95 23.17 9.20
C LYS A 579 -15.17 21.88 9.94
N THR A 580 -16.31 21.26 9.73
CA THR A 580 -16.67 19.98 10.37
C THR A 580 -16.07 18.77 9.66
N ARG A 581 -15.44 18.96 8.48
CA ARG A 581 -14.88 17.90 7.63
C ARG A 581 -15.91 16.85 7.24
N ALA A 582 -17.16 17.25 7.08
CA ALA A 582 -18.27 16.38 6.70
C ALA A 582 -18.20 15.90 5.23
#